data_d1913b5f21e7dd97bfa2fe18cd51435b
#
_entry.id   d1913b5f21e7dd97bfa2fe18cd51435b
#
_cell.length_a   1.000
_cell.length_b   1.000
_cell.length_c   1.000
_cell.angle_alpha   90.00
_cell.angle_beta   90.00
_cell.angle_gamma   90.00
#
_symmetry.space_group_name_H-M   'P 1'
#
loop_
_entity.id
_entity.type
_entity.pdbx_description
1 polymer ?
#
loop_
_entity_poly.entity_id
_entity_poly.type
_entity_poly.pdbx_seq_one_letter_code
_entity_poly.pdbx_strand_id
1 'polypeptide(L)'
;VFFHKQELQFSATPDKPDAVFARKLQEVLGGQYGEITVAMQYGFQSWNSHLPGKYRDLLYGIAAEEMGHVEMLAIMIAQLLEKAPLGITDDAVQSDPTIAAVVGGMDVQHAIVAGAGARPVDSNGNPWTGGYVTASGNLLADFTSNANIEMQGRLAVARLYHMTDDKGVRDMLAFLLARDTMHQNMWTAAAKELQEEGHELLPVPSNFPIKKEHREVSYQYLNFSDGKHASEGSWASGPTPDGKGEFSYHEGPTTTAPMPDVTRPDARYYGTTDIPNVVEKVAGTVQDKLNRE
;
A
#
# COMPACT_ATOMS: atom_id res chain seq x y z
N VAL A 1 -5.50 -27.48 -4.18
CA VAL A 1 -6.97 -27.54 -4.25
C VAL A 1 -7.55 -26.55 -3.27
N PHE A 2 -8.31 -25.57 -3.75
CA PHE A 2 -9.09 -24.68 -2.90
C PHE A 2 -10.36 -25.39 -2.42
N PHE A 3 -10.67 -25.27 -1.14
CA PHE A 3 -11.90 -25.77 -0.56
C PHE A 3 -12.51 -24.69 0.31
N HIS A 4 -13.77 -24.33 0.04
CA HIS A 4 -14.51 -23.33 0.78
C HIS A 4 -15.56 -23.99 1.69
N LYS A 5 -15.56 -23.66 2.98
CA LYS A 5 -16.59 -24.02 3.94
C LYS A 5 -17.55 -22.85 4.07
N GLN A 6 -18.85 -23.09 3.89
CA GLN A 6 -19.88 -22.05 3.97
C GLN A 6 -20.19 -21.66 5.44
N GLU A 7 -19.17 -21.17 6.14
CA GLU A 7 -19.23 -20.69 7.52
C GLU A 7 -18.32 -19.48 7.66
N LEU A 8 -18.79 -18.41 8.28
CA LEU A 8 -17.95 -17.26 8.61
C LEU A 8 -17.08 -17.55 9.83
N GLN A 9 -15.86 -17.05 9.83
CA GLN A 9 -14.95 -17.14 10.98
C GLN A 9 -15.54 -16.44 12.22
N PHE A 10 -16.19 -15.30 12.01
CA PHE A 10 -16.96 -14.58 13.00
C PHE A 10 -18.24 -14.04 12.37
N SER A 11 -19.37 -14.18 13.02
CA SER A 11 -20.66 -13.72 12.51
C SER A 11 -21.20 -12.57 13.36
N ALA A 12 -21.43 -11.45 12.71
CA ALA A 12 -22.12 -10.30 13.29
C ALA A 12 -23.15 -9.76 12.30
N THR A 13 -24.20 -9.14 12.82
CA THR A 13 -25.27 -8.53 12.02
C THR A 13 -25.38 -7.06 12.40
N PRO A 14 -25.41 -6.12 11.45
CA PRO A 14 -25.58 -4.72 11.78
C PRO A 14 -26.95 -4.46 12.40
N ASP A 15 -27.03 -3.48 13.31
CA ASP A 15 -28.28 -3.10 13.98
C ASP A 15 -29.31 -2.56 12.98
N LYS A 16 -28.84 -1.91 11.90
CA LYS A 16 -29.68 -1.32 10.84
C LYS A 16 -28.89 -1.13 9.54
N PRO A 17 -29.59 -0.98 8.39
CA PRO A 17 -28.96 -0.57 7.14
C PRO A 17 -28.24 0.79 7.28
N ASP A 18 -27.01 0.88 6.73
CA ASP A 18 -26.20 2.09 6.68
C ASP A 18 -25.30 2.08 5.44
N ALA A 19 -25.80 2.65 4.35
CA ALA A 19 -25.06 2.70 3.08
C ALA A 19 -23.80 3.56 3.15
N VAL A 20 -23.77 4.59 4.02
CA VAL A 20 -22.59 5.43 4.22
C VAL A 20 -21.48 4.63 4.89
N PHE A 21 -21.83 3.83 5.89
CA PHE A 21 -20.86 2.99 6.57
C PHE A 21 -20.40 1.81 5.70
N ALA A 22 -21.30 1.21 4.92
CA ALA A 22 -20.95 0.20 3.92
C ALA A 22 -19.86 0.70 2.96
N ARG A 23 -19.99 1.94 2.49
CA ARG A 23 -18.96 2.59 1.66
C ARG A 23 -17.63 2.76 2.41
N LYS A 24 -17.65 3.14 3.68
CA LYS A 24 -16.43 3.26 4.50
C LYS A 24 -15.72 1.92 4.67
N LEU A 25 -16.48 0.82 4.85
CA LEU A 25 -15.92 -0.52 4.98
C LEU A 25 -15.19 -1.00 3.70
N GLN A 26 -15.51 -0.45 2.54
CA GLN A 26 -14.79 -0.76 1.31
C GLN A 26 -13.28 -0.43 1.42
N GLU A 27 -12.89 0.54 2.26
CA GLU A 27 -11.47 0.86 2.46
C GLU A 27 -10.69 -0.32 3.02
N VAL A 28 -11.24 -1.01 4.02
CA VAL A 28 -10.60 -2.19 4.61
C VAL A 28 -10.88 -3.49 3.85
N LEU A 29 -11.76 -3.48 2.86
CA LEU A 29 -11.94 -4.59 1.94
C LEU A 29 -10.97 -4.51 0.76
N GLY A 30 -11.05 -3.44 -0.03
CA GLY A 30 -10.38 -3.31 -1.32
C GLY A 30 -9.39 -2.14 -1.42
N GLY A 31 -9.10 -1.43 -0.33
CA GLY A 31 -8.05 -0.42 -0.26
C GLY A 31 -6.65 -1.03 -0.24
N GLN A 32 -5.63 -0.17 -0.29
CA GLN A 32 -4.22 -0.59 -0.32
C GLN A 32 -3.83 -1.49 0.86
N TYR A 33 -4.37 -1.22 2.05
CA TYR A 33 -4.10 -1.96 3.29
C TYR A 33 -5.30 -2.82 3.72
N GLY A 34 -6.18 -3.15 2.76
CA GLY A 34 -7.38 -3.95 3.00
C GLY A 34 -7.14 -5.44 2.84
N GLU A 35 -8.12 -6.24 3.26
CA GLU A 35 -8.05 -7.69 3.36
C GLU A 35 -7.76 -8.39 2.03
N ILE A 36 -8.26 -7.87 0.90
CA ILE A 36 -7.92 -8.42 -0.43
C ILE A 36 -6.41 -8.30 -0.69
N THR A 37 -5.79 -7.18 -0.28
CA THR A 37 -4.36 -6.97 -0.48
C THR A 37 -3.54 -7.95 0.34
N VAL A 38 -3.83 -8.09 1.64
CA VAL A 38 -3.06 -8.97 2.53
C VAL A 38 -3.25 -10.44 2.16
N ALA A 39 -4.47 -10.88 1.85
CA ALA A 39 -4.75 -12.23 1.38
C ALA A 39 -3.94 -12.58 0.12
N MET A 40 -3.94 -11.70 -0.87
CA MET A 40 -3.18 -11.90 -2.10
C MET A 40 -1.67 -11.80 -1.88
N GLN A 41 -1.21 -10.84 -1.07
CA GLN A 41 0.21 -10.67 -0.77
C GLN A 41 0.79 -11.93 -0.13
N TYR A 42 0.18 -12.45 0.91
CA TYR A 42 0.64 -13.64 1.61
C TYR A 42 0.53 -14.89 0.73
N GLY A 43 -0.51 -14.97 -0.11
CA GLY A 43 -0.65 -16.01 -1.14
C GLY A 43 0.52 -16.03 -2.11
N PHE A 44 0.84 -14.90 -2.74
CA PHE A 44 1.96 -14.81 -3.69
C PHE A 44 3.31 -15.03 -3.01
N GLN A 45 3.51 -14.53 -1.80
CA GLN A 45 4.72 -14.79 -1.03
C GLN A 45 4.87 -16.30 -0.72
N SER A 46 3.78 -17.00 -0.39
CA SER A 46 3.81 -18.43 -0.10
C SER A 46 4.16 -19.28 -1.34
N TRP A 47 3.57 -18.94 -2.49
CA TRP A 47 3.84 -19.65 -3.75
C TRP A 47 5.27 -19.45 -4.24
N ASN A 48 5.88 -18.31 -3.91
CA ASN A 48 7.25 -17.96 -4.30
C ASN A 48 8.29 -18.32 -3.24
N SER A 49 7.88 -18.85 -2.08
CA SER A 49 8.82 -19.18 -0.99
C SER A 49 9.65 -20.43 -1.29
N HIS A 50 10.96 -20.31 -1.15
CA HIS A 50 11.94 -21.39 -1.30
C HIS A 50 12.58 -21.81 0.03
N LEU A 51 12.21 -21.18 1.14
CA LEU A 51 12.73 -21.49 2.48
C LEU A 51 11.99 -22.65 3.15
N PRO A 52 12.44 -23.13 4.33
CA PRO A 52 11.82 -24.23 5.06
C PRO A 52 10.30 -24.16 5.16
N GLY A 53 9.65 -25.32 5.15
CA GLY A 53 8.20 -25.46 5.06
C GLY A 53 7.41 -24.67 6.08
N LYS A 54 7.92 -24.52 7.30
CA LYS A 54 7.24 -23.76 8.38
C LYS A 54 6.90 -22.31 7.99
N TYR A 55 7.78 -21.63 7.27
CA TYR A 55 7.53 -20.25 6.81
C TYR A 55 6.49 -20.19 5.69
N ARG A 56 6.54 -21.15 4.78
CA ARG A 56 5.52 -21.26 3.74
C ARG A 56 4.16 -21.65 4.32
N ASP A 57 4.13 -22.54 5.28
CA ASP A 57 2.90 -22.96 5.94
C ASP A 57 2.29 -21.82 6.77
N LEU A 58 3.12 -20.98 7.42
CA LEU A 58 2.70 -19.74 8.07
C LEU A 58 2.01 -18.80 7.07
N LEU A 59 2.67 -18.55 5.92
CA LEU A 59 2.12 -17.70 4.85
C LEU A 59 0.77 -18.24 4.33
N TYR A 60 0.67 -19.55 4.06
CA TYR A 60 -0.59 -20.17 3.62
C TYR A 60 -1.68 -20.07 4.68
N GLY A 61 -1.34 -20.29 5.95
CA GLY A 61 -2.29 -20.24 7.04
C GLY A 61 -2.92 -18.87 7.18
N ILE A 62 -2.10 -17.83 7.22
CA ILE A 62 -2.59 -16.45 7.34
C ILE A 62 -3.31 -16.02 6.04
N ALA A 63 -2.77 -16.31 4.85
CA ALA A 63 -3.45 -15.99 3.59
C ALA A 63 -4.87 -16.59 3.51
N ALA A 64 -5.04 -17.81 4.00
CA ALA A 64 -6.36 -18.45 4.04
C ALA A 64 -7.30 -17.79 5.06
N GLU A 65 -6.77 -17.34 6.20
CA GLU A 65 -7.54 -16.60 7.20
C GLU A 65 -7.98 -15.23 6.67
N GLU A 66 -7.10 -14.51 5.97
CA GLU A 66 -7.44 -13.22 5.36
C GLU A 66 -8.53 -13.33 4.29
N MET A 67 -8.59 -14.45 3.55
CA MET A 67 -9.74 -14.70 2.67
C MET A 67 -11.05 -14.83 3.46
N GLY A 68 -11.02 -15.34 4.68
CA GLY A 68 -12.14 -15.33 5.60
C GLY A 68 -12.54 -13.92 6.06
N HIS A 69 -11.56 -13.05 6.28
CA HIS A 69 -11.81 -11.63 6.60
C HIS A 69 -12.43 -10.88 5.41
N VAL A 70 -11.95 -11.13 4.19
CA VAL A 70 -12.59 -10.63 2.95
C VAL A 70 -14.06 -11.03 2.90
N GLU A 71 -14.38 -12.29 3.20
CA GLU A 71 -15.74 -12.80 3.21
C GLU A 71 -16.61 -12.11 4.28
N MET A 72 -16.11 -11.99 5.51
CA MET A 72 -16.80 -11.30 6.60
C MET A 72 -17.14 -9.86 6.25
N LEU A 73 -16.18 -9.10 5.72
CA LEU A 73 -16.39 -7.71 5.30
C LEU A 73 -17.39 -7.61 4.15
N ALA A 74 -17.27 -8.48 3.14
CA ALA A 74 -18.17 -8.48 1.99
C ALA A 74 -19.62 -8.76 2.42
N ILE A 75 -19.85 -9.70 3.34
CA ILE A 75 -21.17 -10.01 3.89
C ILE A 75 -21.70 -8.83 4.74
N MET A 76 -20.86 -8.22 5.59
CA MET A 76 -21.27 -7.06 6.39
C MET A 76 -21.65 -5.87 5.50
N ILE A 77 -20.89 -5.60 4.43
CA ILE A 77 -21.24 -4.55 3.45
C ILE A 77 -22.60 -4.86 2.80
N ALA A 78 -22.83 -6.10 2.37
CA ALA A 78 -24.10 -6.48 1.77
C ALA A 78 -25.28 -6.32 2.76
N GLN A 79 -25.11 -6.70 4.02
CA GLN A 79 -26.12 -6.52 5.06
C GLN A 79 -26.41 -5.03 5.37
N LEU A 80 -25.39 -4.19 5.41
CA LEU A 80 -25.55 -2.73 5.58
C LEU A 80 -26.27 -2.07 4.40
N LEU A 81 -26.17 -2.64 3.21
CA LEU A 81 -26.85 -2.17 1.99
C LEU A 81 -28.25 -2.77 1.87
N GLU A 82 -28.56 -3.89 2.55
CA GLU A 82 -29.86 -4.54 2.49
C GLU A 82 -30.96 -3.59 2.99
N LYS A 83 -31.93 -3.30 2.13
CA LYS A 83 -33.02 -2.34 2.42
C LYS A 83 -32.56 -0.93 2.79
N ALA A 84 -31.27 -0.59 2.54
CA ALA A 84 -30.84 0.80 2.62
C ALA A 84 -31.66 1.64 1.64
N PRO A 85 -32.07 2.86 2.01
CA PRO A 85 -32.87 3.70 1.13
C PRO A 85 -32.15 3.94 -0.20
N LEU A 86 -32.73 3.48 -1.29
CA LEU A 86 -32.31 3.82 -2.65
C LEU A 86 -32.84 5.19 -3.09
N GLY A 87 -33.83 5.66 -2.35
CA GLY A 87 -34.48 6.91 -2.61
C GLY A 87 -34.67 7.69 -1.33
N ILE A 88 -35.09 8.90 -1.46
CA ILE A 88 -35.03 9.89 -0.43
C ILE A 88 -36.40 10.38 -0.03
N THR A 89 -36.39 10.79 1.21
CA THR A 89 -37.55 11.26 1.95
C THR A 89 -37.99 12.68 1.62
N ASP A 90 -37.23 13.43 0.81
CA ASP A 90 -37.58 14.80 0.42
C ASP A 90 -37.94 14.93 -1.06
N ASP A 91 -39.06 15.57 -1.36
CA ASP A 91 -39.62 15.74 -2.70
C ASP A 91 -38.65 16.31 -3.76
N ALA A 92 -37.67 17.10 -3.34
CA ALA A 92 -36.65 17.66 -4.21
C ALA A 92 -35.65 16.63 -4.74
N VAL A 93 -35.48 15.52 -4.05
CA VAL A 93 -34.57 14.45 -4.40
C VAL A 93 -35.30 13.25 -5.00
N GLN A 94 -36.62 13.17 -4.84
CA GLN A 94 -37.47 12.18 -5.52
C GLN A 94 -37.46 12.29 -7.05
N SER A 95 -37.01 13.42 -7.56
CA SER A 95 -36.95 13.66 -9.02
C SER A 95 -35.69 13.06 -9.70
N ASP A 96 -34.64 12.70 -8.95
CA ASP A 96 -33.43 12.12 -9.54
C ASP A 96 -32.86 11.00 -8.63
N PRO A 97 -33.00 9.73 -9.05
CA PRO A 97 -32.48 8.58 -8.30
C PRO A 97 -30.96 8.61 -8.09
N THR A 98 -30.23 9.30 -8.95
CA THR A 98 -28.76 9.42 -8.85
C THR A 98 -28.37 10.36 -7.71
N ILE A 99 -29.05 11.51 -7.62
CA ILE A 99 -28.88 12.45 -6.51
C ILE A 99 -29.29 11.77 -5.19
N ALA A 100 -30.37 10.99 -5.24
CA ALA A 100 -30.86 10.21 -4.11
C ALA A 100 -29.79 9.24 -3.57
N ALA A 101 -29.13 8.49 -4.43
CA ALA A 101 -28.06 7.56 -4.03
C ALA A 101 -26.86 8.31 -3.45
N VAL A 102 -26.47 9.43 -4.04
CA VAL A 102 -25.33 10.24 -3.55
C VAL A 102 -25.62 10.89 -2.19
N VAL A 103 -26.81 11.47 -2.02
CA VAL A 103 -27.24 12.10 -0.75
C VAL A 103 -27.53 11.05 0.32
N GLY A 104 -28.03 9.88 -0.07
CA GLY A 104 -28.21 8.71 0.82
C GLY A 104 -26.91 8.02 1.22
N GLY A 105 -25.78 8.45 0.67
CA GLY A 105 -24.46 7.92 1.00
C GLY A 105 -24.08 6.60 0.33
N MET A 106 -24.99 6.03 -0.47
CA MET A 106 -24.68 4.85 -1.29
C MET A 106 -23.83 5.28 -2.49
N ASP A 107 -22.70 4.58 -2.71
CA ASP A 107 -21.97 4.70 -3.97
C ASP A 107 -22.87 4.24 -5.13
N VAL A 108 -22.98 5.08 -6.15
CA VAL A 108 -23.76 4.78 -7.37
C VAL A 108 -23.34 3.42 -7.97
N GLN A 109 -22.07 3.07 -7.90
CA GLN A 109 -21.59 1.79 -8.38
C GLN A 109 -22.05 0.61 -7.52
N HIS A 110 -22.28 0.77 -6.21
CA HIS A 110 -22.86 -0.29 -5.39
C HIS A 110 -24.28 -0.64 -5.88
N ALA A 111 -25.06 0.36 -6.23
CA ALA A 111 -26.42 0.13 -6.74
C ALA A 111 -26.42 -0.41 -8.17
N ILE A 112 -25.73 0.26 -9.10
CA ILE A 112 -25.84 -0.02 -10.55
C ILE A 112 -25.00 -1.24 -10.96
N VAL A 113 -23.77 -1.37 -10.43
CA VAL A 113 -22.83 -2.41 -10.86
C VAL A 113 -22.92 -3.65 -9.99
N ALA A 114 -23.01 -3.48 -8.66
CA ALA A 114 -22.95 -4.59 -7.72
C ALA A 114 -24.31 -5.01 -7.16
N GLY A 115 -25.41 -4.36 -7.54
CA GLY A 115 -26.75 -4.73 -7.07
C GLY A 115 -26.89 -4.67 -5.54
N ALA A 116 -26.29 -3.65 -4.89
CA ALA A 116 -26.17 -3.48 -3.45
C ALA A 116 -25.26 -4.54 -2.76
N GLY A 117 -24.25 -5.02 -3.47
CA GLY A 117 -23.20 -5.91 -2.95
C GLY A 117 -21.87 -5.21 -2.73
N ALA A 118 -20.95 -5.91 -2.06
CA ALA A 118 -19.55 -5.51 -1.91
C ALA A 118 -18.81 -5.58 -3.26
N ARG A 119 -17.75 -4.80 -3.38
CA ARG A 119 -16.90 -4.75 -4.58
C ARG A 119 -15.42 -4.77 -4.18
N PRO A 120 -14.51 -5.24 -5.05
CA PRO A 120 -13.06 -5.13 -4.85
C PRO A 120 -12.60 -3.70 -5.18
N VAL A 121 -13.03 -2.72 -4.37
CA VAL A 121 -12.71 -1.30 -4.52
C VAL A 121 -12.44 -0.68 -3.14
N ASP A 122 -11.75 0.48 -3.13
CA ASP A 122 -11.61 1.30 -1.91
C ASP A 122 -12.89 2.11 -1.63
N SER A 123 -12.88 2.93 -0.56
CA SER A 123 -13.99 3.78 -0.14
C SER A 123 -14.35 4.90 -1.14
N ASN A 124 -13.46 5.20 -2.09
CA ASN A 124 -13.69 6.17 -3.17
C ASN A 124 -14.18 5.50 -4.47
N GLY A 125 -14.26 4.17 -4.49
CA GLY A 125 -14.64 3.39 -5.67
C GLY A 125 -13.48 3.10 -6.62
N ASN A 126 -12.22 3.38 -6.24
CA ASN A 126 -11.06 3.00 -7.05
C ASN A 126 -10.90 1.48 -7.02
N PRO A 127 -10.73 0.83 -8.19
CA PRO A 127 -10.56 -0.62 -8.25
C PRO A 127 -9.31 -1.08 -7.50
N TRP A 128 -9.44 -2.20 -6.77
CA TRP A 128 -8.28 -2.89 -6.23
C TRP A 128 -7.31 -3.26 -7.34
N THR A 129 -6.03 -3.19 -7.05
CA THR A 129 -4.99 -3.50 -8.03
C THR A 129 -3.93 -4.42 -7.44
N GLY A 130 -3.44 -5.38 -8.26
CA GLY A 130 -2.28 -6.19 -7.92
C GLY A 130 -0.99 -5.41 -7.67
N GLY A 131 -0.96 -4.13 -8.04
CA GLY A 131 0.15 -3.22 -7.71
C GLY A 131 0.31 -2.95 -6.21
N TYR A 132 -0.68 -3.27 -5.39
CA TYR A 132 -0.58 -3.19 -3.92
C TYR A 132 0.20 -4.35 -3.30
N VAL A 133 0.35 -5.46 -4.03
CA VAL A 133 0.97 -6.69 -3.54
C VAL A 133 2.49 -6.57 -3.53
N THR A 134 3.10 -6.80 -2.37
CA THR A 134 4.56 -6.95 -2.21
C THR A 134 4.90 -8.42 -2.04
N ALA A 135 5.65 -8.98 -3.00
CA ALA A 135 6.16 -10.35 -2.94
C ALA A 135 7.55 -10.37 -3.59
N SER A 136 8.54 -9.99 -2.82
CA SER A 136 9.91 -9.75 -3.31
C SER A 136 10.72 -11.04 -3.52
N GLY A 137 10.27 -12.16 -2.92
CA GLY A 137 11.02 -13.40 -2.86
C GLY A 137 12.10 -13.44 -1.78
N ASN A 138 12.30 -12.34 -1.03
CA ASN A 138 13.12 -12.28 0.17
C ASN A 138 12.20 -12.27 1.39
N LEU A 139 12.15 -13.36 2.17
CA LEU A 139 11.17 -13.49 3.25
C LEU A 139 11.38 -12.50 4.39
N LEU A 140 12.58 -12.02 4.66
CA LEU A 140 12.78 -11.00 5.69
C LEU A 140 12.19 -9.65 5.26
N ALA A 141 12.40 -9.25 4.00
CA ALA A 141 11.77 -8.06 3.43
C ALA A 141 10.25 -8.21 3.41
N ASP A 142 9.74 -9.36 2.97
CA ASP A 142 8.32 -9.67 2.87
C ASP A 142 7.65 -9.68 4.26
N PHE A 143 8.22 -10.35 5.27
CA PHE A 143 7.66 -10.36 6.63
C PHE A 143 7.72 -8.99 7.32
N THR A 144 8.73 -8.17 7.03
CA THR A 144 8.80 -6.79 7.50
C THR A 144 7.70 -5.94 6.87
N SER A 145 7.46 -6.11 5.57
CA SER A 145 6.34 -5.49 4.86
C SER A 145 5.00 -5.97 5.42
N ASN A 146 4.85 -7.27 5.70
CA ASN A 146 3.63 -7.86 6.27
C ASN A 146 3.32 -7.27 7.66
N ALA A 147 4.31 -7.18 8.55
CA ALA A 147 4.12 -6.55 9.86
C ALA A 147 3.69 -5.09 9.75
N ASN A 148 4.19 -4.34 8.75
CA ASN A 148 3.80 -2.97 8.50
C ASN A 148 2.37 -2.87 7.94
N ILE A 149 2.00 -3.73 6.98
CA ILE A 149 0.67 -3.67 6.36
C ILE A 149 -0.44 -4.02 7.36
N GLU A 150 -0.21 -5.02 8.24
CA GLU A 150 -1.10 -5.33 9.37
C GLU A 150 -1.29 -4.11 10.29
N MET A 151 -0.21 -3.41 10.61
CA MET A 151 -0.30 -2.21 11.44
C MET A 151 -1.13 -1.11 10.77
N GLN A 152 -0.99 -0.89 9.47
CA GLN A 152 -1.77 0.10 8.72
C GLN A 152 -3.25 -0.31 8.63
N GLY A 153 -3.54 -1.59 8.37
CA GLY A 153 -4.89 -2.17 8.41
C GLY A 153 -5.55 -1.94 9.78
N ARG A 154 -4.89 -2.30 10.86
CA ARG A 154 -5.38 -2.08 12.23
C ARG A 154 -5.69 -0.62 12.54
N LEU A 155 -4.84 0.33 12.07
CA LEU A 155 -5.14 1.76 12.24
C LEU A 155 -6.40 2.17 11.49
N ALA A 156 -6.62 1.65 10.27
CA ALA A 156 -7.83 1.92 9.50
C ALA A 156 -9.07 1.32 10.18
N VAL A 157 -9.02 0.06 10.61
CA VAL A 157 -10.10 -0.62 11.33
C VAL A 157 -10.43 0.08 12.66
N ALA A 158 -9.42 0.50 13.43
CA ALA A 158 -9.63 1.23 14.68
C ALA A 158 -10.34 2.59 14.44
N ARG A 159 -9.99 3.29 13.36
CA ARG A 159 -10.69 4.54 12.99
C ARG A 159 -12.13 4.28 12.62
N LEU A 160 -12.40 3.22 11.84
CA LEU A 160 -13.76 2.82 11.49
C LEU A 160 -14.59 2.43 12.71
N TYR A 161 -14.00 1.71 13.67
CA TYR A 161 -14.63 1.38 14.93
C TYR A 161 -15.19 2.61 15.66
N HIS A 162 -14.44 3.70 15.65
CA HIS A 162 -14.86 4.97 16.27
C HIS A 162 -15.84 5.80 15.41
N MET A 163 -16.11 5.40 14.17
CA MET A 163 -17.01 6.11 13.26
C MET A 163 -18.44 5.58 13.25
N THR A 164 -18.75 4.56 14.06
CA THR A 164 -20.09 3.99 14.16
C THR A 164 -20.43 3.64 15.61
N ASP A 165 -21.72 3.66 15.93
CA ASP A 165 -22.27 3.13 17.20
C ASP A 165 -23.01 1.81 17.00
N ASP A 166 -23.10 1.30 15.77
CA ASP A 166 -23.71 0.01 15.45
C ASP A 166 -22.93 -1.12 16.13
N LYS A 167 -23.62 -1.90 16.96
CA LYS A 167 -23.00 -2.93 17.80
C LYS A 167 -22.45 -4.08 16.99
N GLY A 168 -23.21 -4.54 16.00
CA GLY A 168 -22.77 -5.66 15.16
C GLY A 168 -21.56 -5.30 14.31
N VAL A 169 -21.53 -4.09 13.78
CA VAL A 169 -20.37 -3.58 13.06
C VAL A 169 -19.15 -3.46 13.97
N ARG A 170 -19.32 -2.89 15.17
CA ARG A 170 -18.23 -2.79 16.16
C ARG A 170 -17.70 -4.16 16.59
N ASP A 171 -18.58 -5.14 16.78
CA ASP A 171 -18.16 -6.49 17.16
C ASP A 171 -17.30 -7.14 16.08
N MET A 172 -17.68 -7.01 14.80
CA MET A 172 -16.87 -7.50 13.69
C MET A 172 -15.52 -6.77 13.59
N LEU A 173 -15.52 -5.44 13.68
CA LEU A 173 -14.27 -4.66 13.63
C LEU A 173 -13.35 -4.97 14.82
N ALA A 174 -13.90 -5.21 16.01
CA ALA A 174 -13.13 -5.62 17.18
C ALA A 174 -12.51 -7.02 16.99
N PHE A 175 -13.23 -7.93 16.33
CA PHE A 175 -12.70 -9.24 15.98
C PHE A 175 -11.54 -9.13 14.99
N LEU A 176 -11.70 -8.36 13.90
CA LEU A 176 -10.61 -8.10 12.93
C LEU A 176 -9.38 -7.51 13.62
N LEU A 177 -9.54 -6.47 14.44
CA LEU A 177 -8.45 -5.88 15.21
C LEU A 177 -7.67 -6.91 16.06
N ALA A 178 -8.38 -7.88 16.63
CA ALA A 178 -7.77 -8.94 17.43
C ALA A 178 -6.97 -9.91 16.54
N ARG A 179 -7.49 -10.26 15.35
CA ARG A 179 -6.80 -11.17 14.42
C ARG A 179 -5.56 -10.53 13.82
N ASP A 180 -5.68 -9.32 13.29
CA ASP A 180 -4.55 -8.56 12.75
C ASP A 180 -3.47 -8.29 13.82
N THR A 181 -3.87 -8.16 15.09
CA THR A 181 -2.90 -8.10 16.20
C THR A 181 -2.07 -9.39 16.28
N MET A 182 -2.71 -10.54 16.12
CA MET A 182 -1.99 -11.81 16.12
C MET A 182 -1.11 -11.94 14.88
N HIS A 183 -1.65 -11.61 13.70
CA HIS A 183 -0.89 -11.67 12.45
C HIS A 183 0.36 -10.79 12.49
N GLN A 184 0.25 -9.54 12.97
CA GLN A 184 1.39 -8.65 13.14
C GLN A 184 2.47 -9.24 14.07
N ASN A 185 2.05 -9.87 15.18
CA ASN A 185 2.98 -10.54 16.10
C ASN A 185 3.63 -11.77 15.43
N MET A 186 2.87 -12.54 14.66
CA MET A 186 3.40 -13.71 13.94
C MET A 186 4.46 -13.30 12.91
N TRP A 187 4.21 -12.25 12.11
CA TRP A 187 5.20 -11.73 11.16
C TRP A 187 6.46 -11.23 11.85
N THR A 188 6.31 -10.51 12.95
CA THR A 188 7.45 -10.01 13.74
C THR A 188 8.27 -11.16 14.32
N ALA A 189 7.61 -12.18 14.85
CA ALA A 189 8.28 -13.37 15.38
C ALA A 189 9.00 -14.16 14.28
N ALA A 190 8.35 -14.35 13.13
CA ALA A 190 8.93 -15.06 12.00
C ALA A 190 10.14 -14.33 11.38
N ALA A 191 10.09 -13.00 11.28
CA ALA A 191 11.23 -12.20 10.83
C ALA A 191 12.42 -12.35 11.76
N LYS A 192 12.19 -12.35 13.09
CA LYS A 192 13.22 -12.56 14.09
C LYS A 192 13.82 -13.97 13.99
N GLU A 193 12.98 -14.98 13.85
CA GLU A 193 13.42 -16.38 13.74
C GLU A 193 14.25 -16.62 12.46
N LEU A 194 13.86 -16.01 11.32
CA LEU A 194 14.66 -16.03 10.08
C LEU A 194 16.09 -15.52 10.30
N GLN A 195 16.23 -14.45 11.05
CA GLN A 195 17.54 -13.88 11.37
C GLN A 195 18.35 -14.78 12.32
N GLU A 196 17.72 -15.31 13.37
CA GLU A 196 18.35 -16.20 14.36
C GLU A 196 18.80 -17.54 13.74
N GLU A 197 18.05 -18.07 12.77
CA GLU A 197 18.42 -19.27 12.03
C GLU A 197 19.47 -19.03 10.94
N GLY A 198 19.85 -17.78 10.68
CA GLY A 198 20.86 -17.43 9.69
C GLY A 198 20.40 -17.56 8.24
N HIS A 199 19.10 -17.67 8.00
CA HIS A 199 18.54 -17.63 6.65
C HIS A 199 18.65 -16.23 6.03
N GLU A 200 18.53 -15.20 6.89
CA GLU A 200 18.79 -13.82 6.55
C GLU A 200 19.70 -13.19 7.61
N LEU A 201 20.87 -12.80 7.21
CA LEU A 201 21.94 -12.41 8.16
C LEU A 201 21.80 -10.98 8.69
N LEU A 202 20.89 -10.17 8.13
CA LEU A 202 20.80 -8.74 8.38
C LEU A 202 19.39 -8.27 8.64
N PRO A 203 19.19 -7.36 9.61
CA PRO A 203 17.93 -6.63 9.75
C PRO A 203 17.60 -5.78 8.51
N VAL A 204 18.58 -5.50 7.66
CA VAL A 204 18.42 -4.84 6.36
C VAL A 204 18.74 -5.86 5.28
N PRO A 205 17.72 -6.50 4.68
CA PRO A 205 17.92 -7.54 3.69
C PRO A 205 18.48 -6.95 2.39
N SER A 206 19.57 -7.55 1.90
CA SER A 206 20.16 -7.19 0.62
C SER A 206 21.01 -8.35 0.09
N ASN A 207 20.80 -8.71 -1.17
CA ASN A 207 21.66 -9.64 -1.89
C ASN A 207 22.76 -8.93 -2.69
N PHE A 208 22.87 -7.61 -2.59
CA PHE A 208 23.96 -6.86 -3.18
C PHE A 208 25.27 -7.12 -2.43
N PRO A 209 26.38 -7.43 -3.10
CA PRO A 209 27.65 -7.70 -2.46
C PRO A 209 28.14 -6.47 -1.68
N ILE A 210 28.17 -6.57 -0.35
CA ILE A 210 28.53 -5.46 0.54
C ILE A 210 29.89 -4.82 0.23
N LYS A 211 30.81 -5.60 -0.35
CA LYS A 211 32.13 -5.10 -0.77
C LYS A 211 32.07 -4.13 -1.95
N LYS A 212 30.92 -4.08 -2.65
CA LYS A 212 30.68 -3.19 -3.78
C LYS A 212 29.82 -1.98 -3.42
N GLU A 213 29.29 -1.95 -2.20
CA GLU A 213 28.63 -0.76 -1.69
C GLU A 213 29.65 0.36 -1.44
N HIS A 214 29.22 1.58 -1.64
CA HIS A 214 29.98 2.77 -1.25
C HIS A 214 29.91 2.93 0.28
N ARG A 215 30.64 2.09 1.01
CA ARG A 215 30.55 1.97 2.47
C ARG A 215 30.88 3.25 3.21
N GLU A 216 31.65 4.11 2.60
CA GLU A 216 31.99 5.45 3.10
C GLU A 216 30.75 6.34 3.30
N VAL A 217 29.66 6.06 2.58
CA VAL A 217 28.40 6.79 2.68
C VAL A 217 27.22 5.95 3.21
N SER A 218 27.37 4.63 3.34
CA SER A 218 26.28 3.72 3.75
C SER A 218 25.72 4.02 5.13
N TYR A 219 26.51 4.64 6.00
CA TYR A 219 26.13 4.92 7.40
C TYR A 219 26.14 6.42 7.72
N GLN A 220 26.19 7.27 6.67
CA GLN A 220 26.12 8.72 6.82
C GLN A 220 24.67 9.18 6.71
N TYR A 221 24.19 9.83 7.77
CA TYR A 221 22.94 10.58 7.69
C TYR A 221 23.26 11.96 7.08
N LEU A 222 22.99 12.11 5.79
CA LEU A 222 23.13 13.37 5.07
C LEU A 222 21.84 14.17 5.23
N ASN A 223 21.88 15.21 6.06
CA ASN A 223 20.70 16.05 6.30
C ASN A 223 20.61 17.14 5.23
N PHE A 224 19.54 17.11 4.44
CA PHE A 224 19.23 18.11 3.43
C PHE A 224 18.15 19.11 3.88
N SER A 225 17.89 19.22 5.19
CA SER A 225 16.89 20.11 5.77
C SER A 225 17.50 20.95 6.88
N ASP A 226 16.93 22.13 7.14
CA ASP A 226 17.34 23.05 8.20
C ASP A 226 16.71 22.75 9.57
N GLY A 227 16.16 21.57 9.77
CA GLY A 227 15.50 21.12 11.00
C GLY A 227 16.45 21.05 12.19
N LYS A 228 16.18 21.83 13.24
CA LYS A 228 17.05 21.97 14.41
C LYS A 228 17.25 20.69 15.24
N HIS A 229 16.36 19.69 15.10
CA HIS A 229 16.36 18.46 15.87
C HIS A 229 16.84 17.24 15.05
N ALA A 230 17.37 17.46 13.85
CA ALA A 230 17.71 16.39 12.91
C ALA A 230 18.74 15.39 13.48
N SER A 231 19.67 15.87 14.32
CA SER A 231 20.75 15.05 14.90
C SER A 231 20.41 14.40 16.25
N GLU A 232 19.17 14.55 16.77
CA GLU A 232 18.82 14.05 18.11
C GLU A 232 18.46 12.56 18.16
N GLY A 233 18.15 11.95 17.01
CA GLY A 233 17.71 10.56 16.95
C GLY A 233 18.85 9.55 17.02
N SER A 234 18.54 8.32 17.43
CA SER A 234 19.49 7.19 17.47
C SER A 234 20.04 6.79 16.09
N TRP A 235 19.50 7.34 15.03
CA TRP A 235 19.97 7.19 13.64
C TRP A 235 21.01 8.23 13.22
N ALA A 236 21.38 9.14 14.11
CA ALA A 236 22.37 10.20 13.84
C ALA A 236 23.76 9.85 14.42
N SER A 237 23.84 8.92 15.36
CA SER A 237 25.09 8.49 15.96
C SER A 237 24.95 7.10 16.63
N GLY A 238 26.05 6.41 16.83
CA GLY A 238 26.10 5.10 17.46
C GLY A 238 25.98 3.93 16.48
N PRO A 239 25.92 2.69 16.98
CA PRO A 239 25.96 1.50 16.15
C PRO A 239 24.72 1.38 15.27
N THR A 240 24.93 0.93 14.02
CA THR A 240 23.84 0.66 13.11
C THR A 240 23.09 -0.64 13.46
N PRO A 241 21.78 -0.74 13.20
CA PRO A 241 21.00 -1.96 13.50
C PRO A 241 21.52 -3.23 12.83
N ASP A 242 22.22 -3.12 11.69
CA ASP A 242 22.84 -4.25 10.99
C ASP A 242 24.18 -4.68 11.62
N GLY A 243 24.68 -3.96 12.62
CA GLY A 243 25.91 -4.25 13.33
C GLY A 243 27.19 -4.09 12.49
N LYS A 244 27.12 -3.43 11.32
CA LYS A 244 28.23 -3.34 10.38
C LYS A 244 28.89 -1.98 10.28
N GLY A 245 28.36 -0.99 10.97
CA GLY A 245 28.88 0.38 10.96
C GLY A 245 28.37 1.20 12.14
N GLU A 246 28.72 2.48 12.10
CA GLU A 246 28.23 3.48 13.03
C GLU A 246 27.60 4.62 12.25
N PHE A 247 26.48 5.12 12.72
CA PHE A 247 25.86 6.30 12.16
C PHE A 247 26.73 7.53 12.36
N SER A 248 26.84 8.35 11.31
CA SER A 248 27.46 9.66 11.37
C SER A 248 26.57 10.72 10.74
N TYR A 249 26.34 11.81 11.46
CA TYR A 249 25.51 12.92 10.98
C TYR A 249 26.34 13.96 10.24
N HIS A 250 25.82 14.42 9.09
CA HIS A 250 26.44 15.45 8.26
C HIS A 250 25.38 16.45 7.78
N GLU A 251 25.69 17.73 7.82
CA GLU A 251 24.89 18.77 7.21
C GLU A 251 25.20 18.88 5.72
N GLY A 252 24.26 18.45 4.88
CA GLY A 252 24.40 18.43 3.43
C GLY A 252 25.20 17.23 2.89
N PRO A 253 25.52 17.24 1.60
CA PRO A 253 26.25 16.17 0.95
C PRO A 253 27.72 16.17 1.32
N THR A 254 28.30 14.99 1.56
CA THR A 254 29.74 14.80 1.78
C THR A 254 30.52 14.63 0.47
N THR A 255 29.79 14.35 -0.61
CA THR A 255 30.34 14.21 -1.96
C THR A 255 29.52 15.02 -2.96
N THR A 256 30.18 15.72 -3.85
CA THR A 256 29.55 16.45 -4.96
C THR A 256 30.27 16.15 -6.26
N ALA A 257 29.54 16.20 -7.37
CA ALA A 257 30.11 16.12 -8.71
C ALA A 257 29.52 17.22 -9.59
N PRO A 258 30.28 17.75 -10.56
CA PRO A 258 29.72 18.70 -11.51
C PRO A 258 28.59 18.05 -12.33
N MET A 259 27.60 18.87 -12.69
CA MET A 259 26.51 18.42 -13.55
C MET A 259 27.10 17.99 -14.92
N PRO A 260 26.89 16.76 -15.39
CA PRO A 260 27.36 16.35 -16.70
C PRO A 260 26.57 17.06 -17.80
N ASP A 261 27.20 17.30 -18.91
CA ASP A 261 26.51 17.74 -20.12
C ASP A 261 25.61 16.62 -20.64
N VAL A 262 24.35 16.94 -20.78
CA VAL A 262 23.36 16.02 -21.37
C VAL A 262 23.33 16.25 -22.87
N THR A 263 23.79 15.28 -23.62
CA THR A 263 23.72 15.32 -25.09
C THR A 263 22.25 15.34 -25.53
N ARG A 264 21.95 16.10 -26.58
CA ARG A 264 20.60 16.10 -27.14
C ARG A 264 20.24 14.70 -27.61
N PRO A 265 19.00 14.24 -27.32
CA PRO A 265 18.54 13.00 -27.88
C PRO A 265 18.52 13.02 -29.40
N ASP A 266 18.52 11.86 -30.05
CA ASP A 266 18.34 11.74 -31.50
C ASP A 266 17.08 12.51 -31.94
N ALA A 267 17.16 13.22 -33.06
CA ALA A 267 16.08 14.06 -33.58
C ALA A 267 14.74 13.30 -33.71
N ARG A 268 14.78 11.99 -33.95
CA ARG A 268 13.60 11.14 -34.03
C ARG A 268 12.79 11.09 -32.73
N TYR A 269 13.40 11.39 -31.60
CA TYR A 269 12.74 11.37 -30.26
C TYR A 269 12.20 12.73 -29.83
N TYR A 270 12.48 13.80 -30.58
CA TYR A 270 11.95 15.13 -30.26
C TYR A 270 10.48 15.34 -30.62
N GLY A 271 9.88 14.43 -31.37
CA GLY A 271 8.48 14.57 -31.81
C GLY A 271 8.26 15.66 -32.88
N THR A 272 9.26 16.50 -33.14
CA THR A 272 9.24 17.49 -34.23
C THR A 272 10.59 17.41 -34.91
N THR A 273 10.60 17.05 -36.18
CA THR A 273 11.80 16.92 -37.02
C THR A 273 12.45 18.26 -37.34
N ASP A 274 11.79 19.37 -37.04
CA ASP A 274 12.19 20.70 -37.54
C ASP A 274 13.01 21.55 -36.54
N ILE A 275 13.10 21.19 -35.28
CA ILE A 275 13.84 21.98 -34.27
C ILE A 275 15.35 22.09 -34.59
N PRO A 276 16.08 21.03 -34.98
CA PRO A 276 17.45 21.15 -35.40
C PRO A 276 17.65 22.00 -36.66
N ASN A 277 16.69 21.87 -37.60
CA ASN A 277 16.74 22.60 -38.87
C ASN A 277 16.44 24.10 -38.73
N VAL A 278 15.60 24.48 -37.76
CA VAL A 278 15.27 25.89 -37.48
C VAL A 278 16.51 26.62 -36.92
N VAL A 279 17.25 25.99 -36.02
CA VAL A 279 18.45 26.58 -35.42
C VAL A 279 19.57 26.73 -36.49
N GLU A 280 19.74 25.72 -37.34
CA GLU A 280 20.71 25.78 -38.44
C GLU A 280 20.31 26.80 -39.53
N LYS A 281 19.00 26.85 -39.86
CA LYS A 281 18.52 27.88 -40.82
C LYS A 281 18.68 29.30 -40.29
N VAL A 282 18.38 29.52 -38.99
CA VAL A 282 18.56 30.84 -38.38
C VAL A 282 20.03 31.20 -38.29
N ALA A 283 20.91 30.29 -37.91
CA ALA A 283 22.34 30.49 -37.87
C ALA A 283 22.89 30.75 -39.28
N GLY A 284 22.47 29.98 -40.28
CA GLY A 284 22.86 30.18 -41.69
C GLY A 284 22.37 31.52 -42.23
N THR A 285 21.15 31.93 -41.91
CA THR A 285 20.58 33.22 -42.37
C THR A 285 21.25 34.41 -41.71
N VAL A 286 21.69 34.31 -40.46
CA VAL A 286 22.45 35.35 -39.77
C VAL A 286 23.85 35.45 -40.34
N GLN A 287 24.52 34.33 -40.63
CA GLN A 287 25.84 34.29 -41.21
C GLN A 287 25.85 34.88 -42.66
N ASP A 288 24.83 34.56 -43.45
CA ASP A 288 24.67 35.11 -44.81
C ASP A 288 24.38 36.62 -44.83
N LYS A 289 23.71 37.16 -43.80
CA LYS A 289 23.52 38.60 -43.66
C LYS A 289 24.80 39.31 -43.23
N LEU A 290 25.59 38.73 -42.33
CA LEU A 290 26.86 39.29 -41.90
C LEU A 290 27.94 39.26 -42.98
N ASN A 291 27.84 38.36 -43.95
CA ASN A 291 28.77 38.28 -45.06
C ASN A 291 28.38 39.18 -46.26
N ARG A 292 27.24 39.87 -46.20
CA ARG A 292 26.74 40.79 -47.25
C ARG A 292 26.84 42.28 -46.89
N GLU A 293 27.23 42.58 -45.66
CA GLU A 293 27.62 43.90 -45.19
C GLU A 293 29.16 44.04 -45.16
#